data_a4065b65531f9044ca3221fbb7203fc4
#
_entry.id   a4065b65531f9044ca3221fbb7203fc4
#
_cell.length_a   1.000
_cell.length_b   1.000
_cell.length_c   1.000
_cell.angle_alpha   90.00
_cell.angle_beta   90.00
_cell.angle_gamma   90.00
#
_symmetry.space_group_name_H-M   'P 1'
#
loop_
_entity.id
_entity.type
_entity.pdbx_description
1 polymer ?
#
loop_
_entity_poly.entity_id
_entity_poly.type
_entity_poly.pdbx_seq_one_letter_code
_entity_poly.pdbx_strand_id
1 'polypeptide(L)'
;QALPPMGRASSISRTGGTDRMGEPVLVGDVGGTNVRFALAERRGGKVEISDFSKLSGDSFETFAAALRRYLQDTGLEPKHACFAMAGPVRDGEVMLTNRDWHVSARHLCEVFGFDDIKIINDFTAMARSVPEHSGDYFEEILPGKEIPELPVIVAGPGTGFGVASLFPLGDDAWQVLTGEGGHIAYAPRDALEFDIASVLMRTQGYVSNELVASGMGLEFVHRAFCEVFGRNLEDISPEEMRHRADEGDEMFDQLIAMRAKAVMGAVGDLALANGALGGVVLAGGVTERIVDYLRRPESVARFRERGPMSGYLANCPVRLMHDPEAPLIGAAAYYAQETLK
;
A
#
# COMPACT_ATOMS: atom_id res chain seq x y z
N GLN A 1 2.89 37.00 4.83
CA GLN A 1 2.99 37.53 3.45
C GLN A 1 2.26 36.60 2.53
N ALA A 2 1.23 37.08 1.84
CA ALA A 2 0.44 36.29 0.88
C ALA A 2 1.27 36.03 -0.38
N LEU A 3 1.19 34.79 -0.88
CA LEU A 3 1.78 34.40 -2.16
C LEU A 3 1.02 35.09 -3.33
N PRO A 4 1.70 35.47 -4.43
CA PRO A 4 1.06 36.09 -5.59
C PRO A 4 0.14 35.09 -6.32
N PRO A 5 -0.92 35.56 -7.00
CA PRO A 5 -1.83 34.69 -7.73
C PRO A 5 -1.16 34.11 -8.97
N MET A 6 -1.22 32.77 -9.11
CA MET A 6 -0.83 32.09 -10.33
C MET A 6 -1.81 32.40 -11.46
N GLY A 7 -1.26 32.65 -12.65
CA GLY A 7 -2.00 33.00 -13.86
C GLY A 7 -2.99 31.92 -14.28
N ARG A 8 -4.16 32.36 -14.80
CA ARG A 8 -5.21 31.50 -15.36
C ARG A 8 -4.68 30.71 -16.56
N ALA A 9 -4.68 29.38 -16.44
CA ALA A 9 -4.53 28.49 -17.60
C ALA A 9 -5.80 28.57 -18.47
N SER A 10 -5.62 28.73 -19.76
CA SER A 10 -6.67 28.76 -20.77
C SER A 10 -7.38 27.41 -20.84
N SER A 11 -8.72 27.45 -20.89
CA SER A 11 -9.58 26.30 -21.10
C SER A 11 -9.31 25.65 -22.46
N ILE A 12 -8.63 24.52 -22.45
CA ILE A 12 -8.57 23.62 -23.61
C ILE A 12 -9.75 22.66 -23.49
N SER A 13 -10.56 22.62 -24.53
CA SER A 13 -11.75 21.76 -24.65
C SER A 13 -11.36 20.29 -24.51
N ARG A 14 -11.94 19.59 -23.55
CA ARG A 14 -11.86 18.14 -23.40
C ARG A 14 -12.51 17.46 -24.62
N THR A 15 -11.70 17.00 -25.53
CA THR A 15 -12.12 16.01 -26.52
C THR A 15 -11.81 14.64 -25.97
N GLY A 16 -12.81 13.78 -25.92
CA GLY A 16 -12.90 12.44 -25.37
C GLY A 16 -11.61 11.65 -25.22
N GLY A 17 -11.35 11.18 -23.99
CA GLY A 17 -10.36 10.18 -23.71
C GLY A 17 -10.67 8.91 -24.49
N THR A 18 -9.78 8.57 -25.40
CA THR A 18 -9.87 7.34 -26.21
C THR A 18 -9.71 6.13 -25.31
N ASP A 19 -10.57 5.14 -25.49
CA ASP A 19 -10.49 3.78 -24.99
C ASP A 19 -9.14 3.17 -25.44
N ARG A 20 -8.13 3.11 -24.56
CA ARG A 20 -6.73 2.92 -24.97
C ARG A 20 -6.04 1.67 -24.42
N MET A 21 -6.78 0.70 -23.88
CA MET A 21 -6.32 -0.69 -23.83
C MET A 21 -6.94 -1.43 -25.03
N GLY A 22 -6.18 -1.55 -26.12
CA GLY A 22 -6.66 -2.18 -27.37
C GLY A 22 -6.81 -3.70 -27.27
N GLU A 23 -6.11 -4.35 -26.32
CA GLU A 23 -6.15 -5.78 -26.09
C GLU A 23 -6.21 -6.08 -24.58
N PRO A 24 -6.83 -7.20 -24.17
CA PRO A 24 -6.85 -7.62 -22.78
C PRO A 24 -5.44 -7.87 -22.23
N VAL A 25 -5.21 -7.47 -20.98
CA VAL A 25 -3.94 -7.62 -20.28
C VAL A 25 -4.11 -8.61 -19.13
N LEU A 26 -3.26 -9.62 -19.07
CA LEU A 26 -3.18 -10.48 -17.90
C LEU A 26 -2.58 -9.71 -16.73
N VAL A 27 -3.30 -9.61 -15.63
CA VAL A 27 -2.81 -8.96 -14.42
C VAL A 27 -2.63 -9.98 -13.31
N GLY A 28 -1.63 -9.73 -12.46
CA GLY A 28 -1.38 -10.57 -11.29
C GLY A 28 -0.99 -9.75 -10.08
N ASP A 29 -1.40 -10.24 -8.91
CA ASP A 29 -1.01 -9.74 -7.60
C ASP A 29 -0.39 -10.89 -6.80
N VAL A 30 0.89 -10.76 -6.47
CA VAL A 30 1.72 -11.82 -5.90
C VAL A 30 2.22 -11.41 -4.53
N GLY A 31 1.49 -11.84 -3.52
CA GLY A 31 1.85 -11.66 -2.12
C GLY A 31 2.55 -12.88 -1.51
N GLY A 32 2.83 -12.79 -0.20
CA GLY A 32 3.52 -13.85 0.53
C GLY A 32 2.78 -15.19 0.59
N THR A 33 1.45 -15.20 0.61
CA THR A 33 0.63 -16.41 0.78
C THR A 33 -0.16 -16.76 -0.47
N ASN A 34 -0.67 -15.77 -1.17
CA ASN A 34 -1.58 -15.96 -2.30
C ASN A 34 -1.01 -15.34 -3.57
N VAL A 35 -1.36 -15.95 -4.68
CA VAL A 35 -1.19 -15.42 -6.03
C VAL A 35 -2.58 -15.22 -6.63
N ARG A 36 -2.87 -14.03 -7.10
CA ARG A 36 -4.12 -13.68 -7.77
C ARG A 36 -3.81 -13.39 -9.22
N PHE A 37 -4.64 -13.91 -10.13
CA PHE A 37 -4.59 -13.60 -11.55
C PHE A 37 -5.96 -13.17 -12.02
N ALA A 38 -6.00 -12.32 -13.02
CA ALA A 38 -7.21 -11.94 -13.72
C ALA A 38 -6.88 -11.44 -15.13
N LEU A 39 -7.85 -11.43 -16.01
CA LEU A 39 -7.78 -10.71 -17.26
C LEU A 39 -8.39 -9.32 -17.04
N ALA A 40 -7.73 -8.27 -17.49
CA ALA A 40 -8.19 -6.90 -17.36
C ALA A 40 -8.40 -6.27 -18.74
N GLU A 41 -9.51 -5.55 -18.89
CA GLU A 41 -9.83 -4.78 -20.09
C GLU A 41 -10.28 -3.36 -19.67
N ARG A 42 -10.10 -2.38 -20.56
CA ARG A 42 -10.66 -1.05 -20.34
C ARG A 42 -11.93 -0.88 -21.15
N ARG A 43 -13.07 -0.72 -20.46
CA ARG A 43 -14.38 -0.51 -21.07
C ARG A 43 -15.04 0.76 -20.53
N GLY A 44 -15.43 1.65 -21.42
CA GLY A 44 -16.07 2.91 -21.03
C GLY A 44 -15.21 3.78 -20.08
N GLY A 45 -13.88 3.72 -20.22
CA GLY A 45 -12.94 4.46 -19.39
C GLY A 45 -12.60 3.82 -18.04
N LYS A 46 -13.21 2.68 -17.68
CA LYS A 46 -12.96 1.92 -16.44
C LYS A 46 -12.20 0.63 -16.72
N VAL A 47 -11.39 0.21 -15.78
CA VAL A 47 -10.78 -1.12 -15.80
C VAL A 47 -11.82 -2.12 -15.28
N GLU A 48 -12.11 -3.14 -16.09
CA GLU A 48 -12.96 -4.27 -15.73
C GLU A 48 -12.10 -5.53 -15.64
N ILE A 49 -12.39 -6.39 -14.66
CA ILE A 49 -11.65 -7.62 -14.39
C ILE A 49 -12.55 -8.81 -14.67
N SER A 50 -12.01 -9.81 -15.37
CA SER A 50 -12.65 -11.12 -15.61
C SER A 50 -11.67 -12.26 -15.32
N ASP A 51 -12.18 -13.48 -15.37
CA ASP A 51 -11.38 -14.71 -15.21
C ASP A 51 -10.51 -14.72 -13.94
N PHE A 52 -11.03 -14.12 -12.86
CA PHE A 52 -10.34 -14.03 -11.60
C PHE A 52 -10.06 -15.40 -10.99
N SER A 53 -8.83 -15.61 -10.57
CA SER A 53 -8.40 -16.80 -9.82
C SER A 53 -7.48 -16.42 -8.67
N LYS A 54 -7.71 -17.06 -7.52
CA LYS A 54 -6.86 -16.97 -6.34
C LYS A 54 -6.25 -18.33 -6.03
N LEU A 55 -4.94 -18.43 -6.12
CA LEU A 55 -4.17 -19.65 -5.88
C LEU A 55 -3.35 -19.51 -4.59
N SER A 56 -3.20 -20.63 -3.86
CA SER A 56 -2.22 -20.66 -2.76
C SER A 56 -0.81 -20.73 -3.35
N GLY A 57 0.03 -19.76 -2.99
CA GLY A 57 1.41 -19.74 -3.43
C GLY A 57 2.21 -20.98 -2.96
N ASP A 58 1.83 -21.57 -1.79
CA ASP A 58 2.48 -22.76 -1.23
C ASP A 58 2.27 -24.02 -2.07
N SER A 59 1.31 -24.00 -2.99
CA SER A 59 1.04 -25.10 -3.91
C SER A 59 2.02 -25.15 -5.09
N PHE A 60 2.92 -24.18 -5.23
CA PHE A 60 3.81 -24.05 -6.38
C PHE A 60 5.25 -23.78 -5.96
N GLU A 61 6.19 -24.42 -6.67
CA GLU A 61 7.62 -24.20 -6.45
C GLU A 61 8.10 -22.87 -7.03
N THR A 62 7.44 -22.37 -8.09
CA THR A 62 7.82 -21.13 -8.78
C THR A 62 6.59 -20.34 -9.23
N PHE A 63 6.77 -19.03 -9.42
CA PHE A 63 5.75 -18.19 -10.05
C PHE A 63 5.33 -18.70 -11.43
N ALA A 64 6.28 -19.17 -12.24
CA ALA A 64 6.01 -19.72 -13.58
C ALA A 64 5.11 -20.96 -13.52
N ALA A 65 5.22 -21.79 -12.47
CA ALA A 65 4.33 -22.93 -12.27
C ALA A 65 2.89 -22.47 -11.95
N ALA A 66 2.72 -21.46 -11.09
CA ALA A 66 1.41 -20.88 -10.78
C ALA A 66 0.77 -20.24 -12.03
N LEU A 67 1.54 -19.48 -12.80
CA LEU A 67 1.09 -18.84 -14.04
C LEU A 67 0.66 -19.89 -15.08
N ARG A 68 1.45 -20.95 -15.27
CA ARG A 68 1.11 -22.06 -16.19
C ARG A 68 -0.19 -22.71 -15.78
N ARG A 69 -0.40 -22.95 -14.50
CA ARG A 69 -1.63 -23.52 -13.99
C ARG A 69 -2.85 -22.65 -14.32
N TYR A 70 -2.75 -21.35 -14.06
CA TYR A 70 -3.82 -20.41 -14.38
C TYR A 70 -4.16 -20.39 -15.88
N LEU A 71 -3.14 -20.32 -16.76
CA LEU A 71 -3.36 -20.33 -18.22
C LEU A 71 -3.97 -21.64 -18.72
N GLN A 72 -3.59 -22.78 -18.13
CA GLN A 72 -4.19 -24.08 -18.46
C GLN A 72 -5.65 -24.18 -18.01
N ASP A 73 -5.98 -23.67 -16.81
CA ASP A 73 -7.33 -23.75 -16.27
C ASP A 73 -8.31 -22.84 -17.02
N THR A 74 -7.85 -21.70 -17.51
CA THR A 74 -8.67 -20.70 -18.21
C THR A 74 -8.66 -20.88 -19.73
N GLY A 75 -7.64 -21.50 -20.29
CA GLY A 75 -7.43 -21.59 -21.74
C GLY A 75 -7.09 -20.25 -22.41
N LEU A 76 -6.73 -19.23 -21.64
CA LEU A 76 -6.38 -17.90 -22.14
C LEU A 76 -4.98 -17.90 -22.76
N GLU A 77 -4.80 -17.12 -23.81
CA GLU A 77 -3.52 -16.86 -24.49
C GLU A 77 -3.21 -15.36 -24.58
N PRO A 78 -3.07 -14.66 -23.42
CA PRO A 78 -2.82 -13.22 -23.39
C PRO A 78 -1.45 -12.91 -24.00
N LYS A 79 -1.36 -11.78 -24.73
CA LYS A 79 -0.09 -11.30 -25.31
C LYS A 79 0.65 -10.35 -24.38
N HIS A 80 -0.05 -9.73 -23.45
CA HIS A 80 0.47 -8.71 -22.56
C HIS A 80 0.16 -9.05 -21.11
N ALA A 81 1.10 -8.73 -20.21
CA ALA A 81 0.87 -8.94 -18.79
C ALA A 81 1.49 -7.83 -17.92
N CYS A 82 0.89 -7.63 -16.73
CA CYS A 82 1.47 -6.81 -15.68
C CYS A 82 1.30 -7.49 -14.32
N PHE A 83 2.41 -7.76 -13.65
CA PHE A 83 2.43 -8.48 -12.38
C PHE A 83 2.91 -7.55 -11.26
N ALA A 84 2.04 -7.31 -10.27
CA ALA A 84 2.34 -6.65 -9.02
C ALA A 84 2.95 -7.66 -8.05
N MET A 85 4.14 -7.39 -7.53
CA MET A 85 4.89 -8.34 -6.72
C MET A 85 5.47 -7.69 -5.46
N ALA A 86 5.38 -8.41 -4.34
CA ALA A 86 5.95 -7.97 -3.07
C ALA A 86 7.48 -8.06 -3.08
N GLY A 87 8.13 -6.92 -3.25
CA GLY A 87 9.59 -6.79 -3.26
C GLY A 87 10.11 -5.68 -4.17
N PRO A 88 11.39 -5.34 -4.04
CA PRO A 88 12.03 -4.34 -4.89
C PRO A 88 12.22 -4.89 -6.31
N VAL A 89 11.62 -4.20 -7.29
CA VAL A 89 11.76 -4.54 -8.72
C VAL A 89 12.90 -3.74 -9.33
N ARG A 90 13.78 -4.44 -10.06
CA ARG A 90 14.89 -3.81 -10.82
C ARG A 90 15.02 -4.48 -12.18
N ASP A 91 15.09 -3.69 -13.24
CA ASP A 91 15.30 -4.15 -14.62
C ASP A 91 14.33 -5.27 -15.08
N GLY A 92 13.08 -5.23 -14.61
CA GLY A 92 12.09 -6.25 -14.92
C GLY A 92 12.27 -7.57 -14.16
N GLU A 93 13.03 -7.55 -13.07
CA GLU A 93 13.27 -8.70 -12.20
C GLU A 93 12.91 -8.38 -10.75
N VAL A 94 12.51 -9.40 -10.01
CA VAL A 94 12.21 -9.32 -8.58
C VAL A 94 12.57 -10.64 -7.90
N MET A 95 13.16 -10.53 -6.70
CA MET A 95 13.19 -11.59 -5.71
C MET A 95 12.11 -11.30 -4.69
N LEU A 96 11.12 -12.18 -4.54
CA LEU A 96 10.04 -11.95 -3.59
C LEU A 96 10.59 -11.98 -2.15
N THR A 97 10.13 -11.04 -1.32
CA THR A 97 10.59 -10.91 0.08
C THR A 97 10.16 -12.07 0.98
N ASN A 98 9.04 -12.71 0.64
CA ASN A 98 8.40 -13.73 1.48
C ASN A 98 8.44 -15.15 0.88
N ARG A 99 9.17 -15.34 -0.22
CA ARG A 99 9.33 -16.62 -0.93
C ARG A 99 10.63 -16.61 -1.71
N ASP A 100 11.24 -17.76 -1.89
CA ASP A 100 12.43 -17.94 -2.73
C ASP A 100 12.06 -17.97 -4.24
N TRP A 101 11.19 -17.06 -4.66
CA TRP A 101 10.82 -16.92 -6.07
C TRP A 101 11.60 -15.78 -6.71
N HIS A 102 12.45 -16.12 -7.64
CA HIS A 102 13.05 -15.16 -8.58
C HIS A 102 12.18 -15.11 -9.84
N VAL A 103 11.70 -13.93 -10.20
CA VAL A 103 10.84 -13.73 -11.37
C VAL A 103 11.48 -12.72 -12.31
N SER A 104 11.62 -13.11 -13.57
CA SER A 104 12.17 -12.27 -14.65
C SER A 104 11.16 -12.13 -15.77
N ALA A 105 10.80 -10.89 -16.12
CA ALA A 105 9.87 -10.59 -17.21
C ALA A 105 10.37 -11.20 -18.54
N ARG A 106 11.67 -11.07 -18.85
CA ARG A 106 12.26 -11.65 -20.05
C ARG A 106 12.07 -13.16 -20.12
N HIS A 107 12.38 -13.86 -19.03
CA HIS A 107 12.25 -15.31 -18.98
C HIS A 107 10.78 -15.75 -19.15
N LEU A 108 9.84 -15.02 -18.55
CA LEU A 108 8.41 -15.31 -18.72
C LEU A 108 7.94 -15.07 -20.16
N CYS A 109 8.40 -14.03 -20.84
CA CYS A 109 8.11 -13.81 -22.27
C CYS A 109 8.60 -15.00 -23.10
N GLU A 110 9.83 -15.46 -22.89
CA GLU A 110 10.41 -16.59 -23.62
C GLU A 110 9.65 -17.91 -23.39
N VAL A 111 9.22 -18.17 -22.14
CA VAL A 111 8.58 -19.44 -21.76
C VAL A 111 7.10 -19.51 -22.16
N PHE A 112 6.39 -18.38 -22.08
CA PHE A 112 4.93 -18.36 -22.29
C PHE A 112 4.50 -17.68 -23.59
N GLY A 113 5.41 -17.03 -24.31
CA GLY A 113 5.10 -16.38 -25.59
C GLY A 113 4.36 -15.05 -25.47
N PHE A 114 4.55 -14.34 -24.35
CA PHE A 114 4.07 -12.97 -24.22
C PHE A 114 4.93 -12.01 -25.10
N ASP A 115 4.27 -11.02 -25.66
CA ASP A 115 4.94 -9.96 -26.42
C ASP A 115 5.57 -8.92 -25.49
N ASP A 116 4.91 -8.62 -24.35
CA ASP A 116 5.45 -7.73 -23.31
C ASP A 116 4.92 -8.09 -21.91
N ILE A 117 5.81 -8.06 -20.93
CA ILE A 117 5.51 -8.23 -19.51
C ILE A 117 6.10 -7.07 -18.72
N LYS A 118 5.28 -6.45 -17.89
CA LYS A 118 5.74 -5.53 -16.84
C LYS A 118 5.70 -6.23 -15.48
N ILE A 119 6.76 -6.07 -14.71
CA ILE A 119 6.79 -6.42 -13.28
C ILE A 119 6.90 -5.11 -12.51
N ILE A 120 6.00 -4.90 -11.56
CA ILE A 120 5.95 -3.71 -10.72
C ILE A 120 5.86 -4.13 -9.25
N ASN A 121 6.24 -3.22 -8.35
CA ASN A 121 6.03 -3.46 -6.93
C ASN A 121 4.52 -3.43 -6.59
N ASP A 122 4.10 -4.18 -5.56
CA ASP A 122 2.70 -4.29 -5.13
C ASP A 122 2.10 -2.94 -4.70
N PHE A 123 2.86 -2.09 -3.99
CA PHE A 123 2.41 -0.74 -3.65
C PHE A 123 2.45 0.23 -4.82
N THR A 124 3.23 -0.03 -5.87
CA THR A 124 3.10 0.68 -7.14
C THR A 124 1.74 0.43 -7.77
N ALA A 125 1.30 -0.82 -7.80
CA ALA A 125 -0.02 -1.19 -8.29
C ALA A 125 -1.13 -0.60 -7.40
N MET A 126 -1.02 -0.76 -6.08
CA MET A 126 -1.96 -0.18 -5.13
C MET A 126 -2.10 1.33 -5.32
N ALA A 127 -1.00 2.07 -5.45
CA ALA A 127 -1.05 3.52 -5.68
C ALA A 127 -1.69 3.85 -7.02
N ARG A 128 -1.36 3.12 -8.09
CA ARG A 128 -1.91 3.38 -9.42
C ARG A 128 -3.40 3.05 -9.52
N SER A 129 -3.94 2.23 -8.61
CA SER A 129 -5.38 1.95 -8.56
C SER A 129 -6.20 3.13 -8.02
N VAL A 130 -5.62 4.00 -7.19
CA VAL A 130 -6.35 5.09 -6.51
C VAL A 130 -7.17 5.97 -7.47
N PRO A 131 -6.65 6.42 -8.62
CA PRO A 131 -7.42 7.21 -9.57
C PRO A 131 -8.52 6.44 -10.31
N GLU A 132 -8.47 5.11 -10.31
CA GLU A 132 -9.48 4.26 -10.97
C GLU A 132 -10.71 4.04 -10.08
N HIS A 133 -10.63 4.40 -8.79
CA HIS A 133 -11.70 4.21 -7.80
C HIS A 133 -12.48 5.49 -7.52
N SER A 134 -13.76 5.32 -7.24
CA SER A 134 -14.68 6.40 -6.81
C SER A 134 -14.92 6.37 -5.29
N GLY A 135 -15.63 7.35 -4.75
CA GLY A 135 -15.86 7.56 -3.34
C GLY A 135 -16.34 6.35 -2.54
N ASP A 136 -17.13 5.46 -3.15
CA ASP A 136 -17.71 4.27 -2.48
C ASP A 136 -16.66 3.24 -2.02
N TYR A 137 -15.48 3.29 -2.60
CA TYR A 137 -14.35 2.42 -2.21
C TYR A 137 -13.50 2.98 -1.07
N PHE A 138 -13.78 4.21 -0.62
CA PHE A 138 -13.00 4.88 0.40
C PHE A 138 -13.80 5.15 1.66
N GLU A 139 -13.27 4.69 2.79
CA GLU A 139 -13.75 5.03 4.12
C GLU A 139 -12.94 6.20 4.68
N GLU A 140 -13.62 7.26 5.12
CA GLU A 140 -12.96 8.42 5.72
C GLU A 140 -12.43 8.07 7.12
N ILE A 141 -11.12 8.21 7.31
CA ILE A 141 -10.45 8.10 8.60
C ILE A 141 -10.32 9.48 9.23
N LEU A 142 -9.86 10.45 8.45
CA LEU A 142 -9.68 11.83 8.85
C LEU A 142 -10.22 12.75 7.78
N PRO A 143 -11.25 13.58 8.11
CA PRO A 143 -11.82 14.49 7.14
C PRO A 143 -10.83 15.58 6.72
N GLY A 144 -10.94 15.99 5.47
CA GLY A 144 -10.11 17.05 4.91
C GLY A 144 -10.57 17.47 3.53
N LYS A 145 -9.76 18.30 2.89
CA LYS A 145 -10.00 18.79 1.53
C LYS A 145 -8.82 18.43 0.65
N GLU A 146 -9.05 17.57 -0.30
CA GLU A 146 -8.06 17.20 -1.32
C GLU A 146 -7.66 18.41 -2.16
N ILE A 147 -6.39 18.46 -2.53
CA ILE A 147 -5.87 19.35 -3.57
C ILE A 147 -5.47 18.43 -4.74
N PRO A 148 -6.32 18.26 -5.76
CA PRO A 148 -6.15 17.23 -6.79
C PRO A 148 -4.86 17.34 -7.61
N GLU A 149 -4.25 18.55 -7.65
CA GLU A 149 -3.01 18.81 -8.38
C GLU A 149 -1.75 18.42 -7.57
N LEU A 150 -1.91 17.99 -6.32
CA LEU A 150 -0.81 17.64 -5.44
C LEU A 150 -0.70 16.12 -5.22
N PRO A 151 0.49 15.65 -4.83
CA PRO A 151 0.72 14.22 -4.61
C PRO A 151 -0.19 13.60 -3.56
N VAL A 152 -0.42 12.30 -3.69
CA VAL A 152 -1.12 11.44 -2.73
C VAL A 152 -0.13 10.42 -2.17
N ILE A 153 -0.10 10.23 -0.85
CA ILE A 153 0.60 9.09 -0.23
C ILE A 153 -0.33 7.90 -0.23
N VAL A 154 0.17 6.77 -0.71
CA VAL A 154 -0.51 5.47 -0.60
C VAL A 154 0.37 4.57 0.25
N ALA A 155 -0.15 4.14 1.38
CA ALA A 155 0.65 3.40 2.35
C ALA A 155 -0.22 2.43 3.14
N GLY A 156 0.39 1.37 3.69
CA GLY A 156 -0.38 0.51 4.57
C GLY A 156 0.40 -0.67 5.13
N PRO A 157 0.27 -0.88 6.43
CA PRO A 157 0.77 -2.08 7.05
C PRO A 157 -0.11 -3.29 6.67
N GLY A 158 0.58 -4.29 6.12
CA GLY A 158 0.11 -5.64 5.91
C GLY A 158 1.06 -6.60 6.60
N THR A 159 1.63 -7.56 5.87
CA THR A 159 2.77 -8.37 6.33
C THR A 159 3.95 -7.45 6.63
N GLY A 160 4.36 -6.58 5.69
CA GLY A 160 5.29 -5.47 5.86
C GLY A 160 4.55 -4.12 5.96
N PHE A 161 5.25 -3.02 5.64
CA PHE A 161 4.66 -1.68 5.57
C PHE A 161 5.03 -1.02 4.23
N GLY A 162 4.21 -1.27 3.21
CA GLY A 162 4.41 -0.72 1.88
C GLY A 162 4.06 0.77 1.79
N VAL A 163 4.78 1.48 0.92
CA VAL A 163 4.61 2.92 0.69
C VAL A 163 4.87 3.25 -0.77
N ALA A 164 4.01 4.06 -1.35
CA ALA A 164 4.24 4.71 -2.64
C ALA A 164 3.69 6.14 -2.62
N SER A 165 4.25 7.00 -3.46
CA SER A 165 3.72 8.35 -3.71
C SER A 165 3.18 8.43 -5.13
N LEU A 166 1.96 8.93 -5.26
CA LEU A 166 1.27 9.08 -6.54
C LEU A 166 1.25 10.56 -6.93
N PHE A 167 1.79 10.90 -8.10
CA PHE A 167 1.91 12.26 -8.60
C PHE A 167 1.00 12.47 -9.82
N PRO A 168 0.09 13.46 -9.81
CA PRO A 168 -0.68 13.81 -10.98
C PRO A 168 0.22 14.51 -12.01
N LEU A 169 0.18 14.05 -13.26
CA LEU A 169 0.91 14.67 -14.37
C LEU A 169 0.00 15.54 -15.27
N GLY A 170 -1.29 15.56 -15.00
CA GLY A 170 -2.32 16.15 -15.86
C GLY A 170 -2.83 15.14 -16.90
N ASP A 171 -3.95 15.47 -17.58
CA ASP A 171 -4.57 14.67 -18.64
C ASP A 171 -4.83 13.19 -18.25
N ASP A 172 -5.26 12.96 -17.00
CA ASP A 172 -5.49 11.64 -16.40
C ASP A 172 -4.24 10.72 -16.33
N ALA A 173 -3.05 11.30 -16.49
CA ALA A 173 -1.78 10.61 -16.36
C ALA A 173 -1.22 10.74 -14.92
N TRP A 174 -0.60 9.67 -14.44
CA TRP A 174 -0.08 9.58 -13.09
C TRP A 174 1.32 8.96 -13.07
N GLN A 175 2.16 9.47 -12.21
CA GLN A 175 3.46 8.86 -11.93
C GLN A 175 3.46 8.28 -10.52
N VAL A 176 3.91 7.05 -10.38
CA VAL A 176 4.15 6.43 -9.08
C VAL A 176 5.64 6.48 -8.77
N LEU A 177 5.97 7.02 -7.61
CA LEU A 177 7.29 6.90 -7.00
C LEU A 177 7.21 5.82 -5.92
N THR A 178 7.80 4.67 -6.22
CA THR A 178 7.92 3.55 -5.28
C THR A 178 9.07 3.82 -4.32
N GLY A 179 8.89 3.49 -3.05
CA GLY A 179 9.93 3.63 -2.04
C GLY A 179 9.70 2.69 -0.86
N GLU A 180 10.73 2.56 -0.03
CA GLU A 180 10.74 1.74 1.18
C GLU A 180 10.43 2.60 2.43
N GLY A 181 9.38 3.41 2.35
CA GLY A 181 9.00 4.37 3.40
C GLY A 181 8.64 3.74 4.73
N GLY A 182 8.21 2.48 4.75
CA GLY A 182 7.99 1.71 5.97
C GLY A 182 9.25 1.50 6.79
N HIS A 183 10.42 1.47 6.15
CA HIS A 183 11.72 1.32 6.80
C HIS A 183 12.33 2.61 7.35
N ILE A 184 11.65 3.75 7.23
CA ILE A 184 12.05 4.99 7.92
C ILE A 184 11.98 4.76 9.44
N ALA A 185 12.94 5.33 10.18
CA ALA A 185 13.03 5.19 11.62
C ALA A 185 11.73 5.60 12.32
N TYR A 186 11.28 4.78 13.25
CA TYR A 186 10.17 5.12 14.13
C TYR A 186 10.55 6.27 15.06
N ALA A 187 9.68 7.23 15.20
CA ALA A 187 9.88 8.40 16.07
C ALA A 187 8.94 8.36 17.29
N PRO A 188 9.36 7.83 18.45
CA PRO A 188 8.56 7.83 19.67
C PRO A 188 8.28 9.28 20.14
N ARG A 189 7.09 9.53 20.73
CA ARG A 189 6.67 10.87 21.17
C ARG A 189 6.13 10.92 22.61
N ASP A 190 5.97 9.78 23.28
CA ASP A 190 5.59 9.70 24.69
C ASP A 190 6.49 8.72 25.46
N ALA A 191 6.39 8.71 26.79
CA ALA A 191 7.25 7.91 27.64
C ALA A 191 7.14 6.42 27.36
N LEU A 192 5.92 5.88 27.19
CA LEU A 192 5.72 4.47 26.87
C LEU A 192 6.35 4.09 25.53
N GLU A 193 6.15 4.93 24.51
CA GLU A 193 6.77 4.70 23.19
C GLU A 193 8.31 4.70 23.27
N PHE A 194 8.92 5.57 24.10
CA PHE A 194 10.38 5.58 24.33
C PHE A 194 10.84 4.30 25.03
N ASP A 195 10.11 3.83 26.04
CA ASP A 195 10.45 2.59 26.75
C ASP A 195 10.36 1.37 25.81
N ILE A 196 9.27 1.23 25.06
CA ILE A 196 9.10 0.17 24.06
C ILE A 196 10.19 0.25 22.97
N ALA A 197 10.44 1.44 22.42
CA ALA A 197 11.49 1.63 21.41
C ALA A 197 12.88 1.27 21.93
N SER A 198 13.16 1.53 23.22
CA SER A 198 14.42 1.13 23.87
C SER A 198 14.60 -0.37 23.93
N VAL A 199 13.53 -1.12 24.23
CA VAL A 199 13.55 -2.58 24.20
C VAL A 199 13.76 -3.09 22.78
N LEU A 200 13.01 -2.54 21.81
CA LEU A 200 13.14 -2.91 20.40
C LEU A 200 14.56 -2.60 19.86
N MET A 201 15.14 -1.46 20.22
CA MET A 201 16.51 -1.10 19.82
C MET A 201 17.54 -2.10 20.33
N ARG A 202 17.42 -2.56 21.57
CA ARG A 202 18.35 -3.55 22.14
C ARG A 202 18.25 -4.90 21.45
N THR A 203 17.05 -5.29 21.00
CA THR A 203 16.78 -6.63 20.47
C THR A 203 16.90 -6.70 18.94
N GLN A 204 16.57 -5.61 18.23
CA GLN A 204 16.51 -5.57 16.77
C GLN A 204 17.58 -4.65 16.15
N GLY A 205 18.23 -3.80 16.94
CA GLY A 205 19.27 -2.86 16.51
C GLY A 205 18.71 -1.61 15.81
N TYR A 206 17.71 -1.73 14.96
CA TYR A 206 17.06 -0.62 14.26
C TYR A 206 15.55 -0.71 14.41
N VAL A 207 14.89 0.38 14.77
CA VAL A 207 13.43 0.43 14.94
C VAL A 207 12.83 1.24 13.80
N SER A 208 12.23 0.56 12.84
CA SER A 208 11.51 1.18 11.72
C SER A 208 10.01 1.32 12.03
N ASN A 209 9.32 2.13 11.24
CA ASN A 209 7.85 2.18 11.28
C ASN A 209 7.24 0.81 10.94
N GLU A 210 7.84 0.06 10.03
CA GLU A 210 7.42 -1.29 9.69
C GLU A 210 7.51 -2.22 10.90
N LEU A 211 8.63 -2.21 11.64
CA LEU A 211 8.80 -3.03 12.84
C LEU A 211 7.70 -2.77 13.87
N VAL A 212 7.24 -1.52 14.00
CA VAL A 212 6.19 -1.16 14.98
C VAL A 212 4.80 -1.45 14.44
N ALA A 213 4.51 -1.18 13.18
CA ALA A 213 3.14 -1.16 12.65
C ALA A 213 2.73 -2.43 11.90
N SER A 214 3.67 -3.19 11.32
CA SER A 214 3.36 -4.33 10.44
C SER A 214 2.97 -5.61 11.17
N GLY A 215 2.47 -6.57 10.40
CA GLY A 215 2.16 -7.91 10.91
C GLY A 215 3.41 -8.67 11.38
N MET A 216 4.51 -8.60 10.61
CA MET A 216 5.78 -9.24 10.98
C MET A 216 6.40 -8.64 12.23
N GLY A 217 6.19 -7.36 12.48
CA GLY A 217 6.71 -6.67 13.65
C GLY A 217 5.96 -6.97 14.93
N LEU A 218 4.71 -7.46 14.85
CA LEU A 218 3.82 -7.59 16.01
C LEU A 218 4.40 -8.46 17.14
N GLU A 219 5.06 -9.56 16.83
CA GLU A 219 5.67 -10.43 17.85
C GLU A 219 6.76 -9.67 18.65
N PHE A 220 7.60 -8.89 17.98
CA PHE A 220 8.65 -8.10 18.63
C PHE A 220 8.07 -7.00 19.51
N VAL A 221 7.03 -6.32 19.00
CA VAL A 221 6.31 -5.28 19.75
C VAL A 221 5.62 -5.88 20.97
N HIS A 222 4.92 -7.00 20.82
CA HIS A 222 4.26 -7.71 21.94
C HIS A 222 5.29 -8.11 23.02
N ARG A 223 6.43 -8.67 22.63
CA ARG A 223 7.53 -9.01 23.55
C ARG A 223 8.04 -7.79 24.30
N ALA A 224 8.20 -6.65 23.61
CA ALA A 224 8.64 -5.43 24.24
C ALA A 224 7.59 -4.88 25.24
N PHE A 225 6.31 -4.96 24.90
CA PHE A 225 5.23 -4.59 25.82
C PHE A 225 5.20 -5.48 27.05
N CYS A 226 5.35 -6.82 26.90
CA CYS A 226 5.43 -7.73 28.03
C CYS A 226 6.57 -7.37 28.97
N GLU A 227 7.76 -7.04 28.43
CA GLU A 227 8.90 -6.62 29.26
C GLU A 227 8.60 -5.32 30.03
N VAL A 228 8.08 -4.29 29.36
CA VAL A 228 7.79 -2.98 30.01
C VAL A 228 6.66 -3.08 31.03
N PHE A 229 5.65 -3.91 30.78
CA PHE A 229 4.53 -4.12 31.71
C PHE A 229 4.80 -5.19 32.77
N GLY A 230 5.95 -5.84 32.74
CA GLY A 230 6.33 -6.91 33.68
C GLY A 230 5.44 -8.15 33.55
N ARG A 231 4.99 -8.47 32.34
CA ARG A 231 4.16 -9.64 32.04
C ARG A 231 4.95 -10.76 31.38
N ASN A 232 4.52 -11.99 31.55
CA ASN A 232 5.05 -13.10 30.79
C ASN A 232 4.61 -13.01 29.32
N LEU A 233 5.51 -13.39 28.39
CA LEU A 233 5.17 -13.52 26.99
C LEU A 233 4.26 -14.74 26.80
N GLU A 234 3.12 -14.51 26.18
CA GLU A 234 2.16 -15.53 25.78
C GLU A 234 2.18 -15.70 24.26
N ASP A 235 2.02 -16.93 23.79
CA ASP A 235 1.82 -17.21 22.38
C ASP A 235 0.34 -17.07 22.04
N ILE A 236 -0.06 -15.87 21.62
CA ILE A 236 -1.44 -15.51 21.31
C ILE A 236 -1.56 -14.86 19.95
N SER A 237 -2.68 -15.09 19.28
CA SER A 237 -2.96 -14.53 17.97
C SER A 237 -3.21 -13.02 18.00
N PRO A 238 -3.05 -12.31 16.87
CA PRO A 238 -3.45 -10.90 16.77
C PRO A 238 -4.93 -10.66 17.10
N GLU A 239 -5.78 -11.62 16.76
CA GLU A 239 -7.22 -11.59 17.05
C GLU A 239 -7.48 -11.67 18.56
N GLU A 240 -6.74 -12.54 19.26
CA GLU A 240 -6.83 -12.66 20.72
C GLU A 240 -6.29 -11.40 21.42
N MET A 241 -5.19 -10.81 20.93
CA MET A 241 -4.69 -9.53 21.44
C MET A 241 -5.76 -8.44 21.31
N ARG A 242 -6.47 -8.39 20.18
CA ARG A 242 -7.55 -7.45 19.94
C ARG A 242 -8.72 -7.71 20.89
N HIS A 243 -9.13 -8.95 21.06
CA HIS A 243 -10.21 -9.33 21.95
C HIS A 243 -9.93 -8.90 23.40
N ARG A 244 -8.73 -9.14 23.91
CA ARG A 244 -8.34 -8.71 25.26
C ARG A 244 -8.31 -7.18 25.40
N ALA A 245 -7.87 -6.46 24.37
CA ALA A 245 -7.96 -5.01 24.38
C ALA A 245 -9.41 -4.51 24.46
N ASP A 246 -10.31 -5.13 23.72
CA ASP A 246 -11.74 -4.81 23.74
C ASP A 246 -12.40 -5.16 25.09
N GLU A 247 -11.87 -6.14 25.83
CA GLU A 247 -12.27 -6.48 27.20
C GLU A 247 -11.64 -5.56 28.27
N GLY A 248 -10.80 -4.61 27.86
CA GLY A 248 -10.20 -3.61 28.75
C GLY A 248 -8.81 -3.95 29.29
N ASP A 249 -8.08 -4.89 28.67
CA ASP A 249 -6.67 -5.11 28.99
C ASP A 249 -5.82 -3.93 28.48
N GLU A 250 -5.34 -3.13 29.45
CA GLU A 250 -4.60 -1.89 29.19
C GLU A 250 -3.35 -2.12 28.31
N MET A 251 -2.60 -3.20 28.54
CA MET A 251 -1.37 -3.47 27.77
C MET A 251 -1.69 -3.68 26.29
N PHE A 252 -2.70 -4.48 25.97
CA PHE A 252 -3.07 -4.73 24.58
C PHE A 252 -3.75 -3.53 23.94
N ASP A 253 -4.53 -2.74 24.68
CA ASP A 253 -5.09 -1.47 24.19
C ASP A 253 -3.95 -0.50 23.80
N GLN A 254 -2.96 -0.31 24.69
CA GLN A 254 -1.80 0.54 24.42
C GLN A 254 -0.93 0.02 23.26
N LEU A 255 -0.80 -1.31 23.13
CA LEU A 255 -0.07 -1.92 22.02
C LEU A 255 -0.72 -1.57 20.66
N ILE A 256 -2.04 -1.75 20.55
CA ILE A 256 -2.77 -1.44 19.31
C ILE A 256 -2.76 0.07 19.06
N ALA A 257 -2.95 0.88 20.10
CA ALA A 257 -2.87 2.35 20.01
C ALA A 257 -1.50 2.83 19.53
N MET A 258 -0.40 2.27 20.03
CA MET A 258 0.95 2.59 19.56
C MET A 258 1.13 2.26 18.08
N ARG A 259 0.63 1.12 17.61
CA ARG A 259 0.69 0.74 16.18
C ARG A 259 -0.09 1.72 15.31
N ALA A 260 -1.30 2.11 15.72
CA ALA A 260 -2.10 3.11 15.01
C ALA A 260 -1.40 4.49 14.97
N LYS A 261 -0.83 4.92 16.08
CA LYS A 261 -0.01 6.13 16.15
C LYS A 261 1.22 6.05 15.23
N ALA A 262 1.87 4.89 15.14
CA ALA A 262 3.00 4.68 14.24
C ALA A 262 2.60 4.84 12.77
N VAL A 263 1.46 4.23 12.35
CA VAL A 263 0.91 4.41 10.99
C VAL A 263 0.65 5.89 10.70
N MET A 264 -0.11 6.57 11.57
CA MET A 264 -0.48 7.97 11.36
C MET A 264 0.73 8.91 11.42
N GLY A 265 1.72 8.56 12.24
CA GLY A 265 3.02 9.26 12.28
C GLY A 265 3.77 9.16 10.96
N ALA A 266 3.97 7.92 10.50
CA ALA A 266 4.71 7.64 9.27
C ALA A 266 4.09 8.32 8.04
N VAL A 267 2.77 8.17 7.84
CA VAL A 267 2.11 8.77 6.67
C VAL A 267 2.08 10.31 6.75
N GLY A 268 2.04 10.88 7.95
CA GLY A 268 2.16 12.32 8.14
C GLY A 268 3.57 12.84 7.83
N ASP A 269 4.64 12.11 8.19
CA ASP A 269 6.02 12.45 7.82
C ASP A 269 6.23 12.37 6.31
N LEU A 270 5.69 11.33 5.67
CA LEU A 270 5.71 11.16 4.22
C LEU A 270 4.91 12.27 3.50
N ALA A 271 3.75 12.64 4.03
CA ALA A 271 2.94 13.73 3.46
C ALA A 271 3.68 15.08 3.54
N LEU A 272 4.39 15.36 4.65
CA LEU A 272 5.24 16.52 4.76
C LEU A 272 6.41 16.50 3.77
N ALA A 273 7.12 15.37 3.69
CA ALA A 273 8.31 15.23 2.86
C ALA A 273 8.02 15.36 1.37
N ASN A 274 6.86 14.86 0.92
CA ASN A 274 6.47 14.82 -0.49
C ASN A 274 5.48 15.95 -0.88
N GLY A 275 5.07 16.81 0.04
CA GLY A 275 4.06 17.84 -0.23
C GLY A 275 2.68 17.24 -0.58
N ALA A 276 2.34 16.10 -0.01
CA ALA A 276 1.18 15.31 -0.41
C ALA A 276 -0.14 15.82 0.19
N LEU A 277 -0.58 16.98 -0.25
CA LEU A 277 -1.88 17.56 0.11
C LEU A 277 -3.04 17.09 -0.80
N GLY A 278 -2.77 16.26 -1.79
CA GLY A 278 -3.78 15.45 -2.47
C GLY A 278 -4.42 14.42 -1.54
N GLY A 279 -3.77 14.16 -0.39
CA GLY A 279 -4.29 13.28 0.66
C GLY A 279 -3.42 12.08 0.94
N VAL A 280 -3.91 11.25 1.86
CA VAL A 280 -3.33 9.95 2.20
C VAL A 280 -4.39 8.88 1.97
N VAL A 281 -4.02 7.82 1.26
CA VAL A 281 -4.81 6.60 1.12
C VAL A 281 -4.10 5.48 1.87
N LEU A 282 -4.76 4.97 2.90
CA LEU A 282 -4.34 3.80 3.63
C LEU A 282 -4.89 2.55 2.96
N ALA A 283 -4.14 1.45 3.02
CA ALA A 283 -4.52 0.14 2.52
C ALA A 283 -3.94 -0.95 3.42
N GLY A 284 -4.27 -2.21 3.15
CA GLY A 284 -3.69 -3.36 3.83
C GLY A 284 -4.46 -3.83 5.06
N GLY A 285 -4.43 -5.15 5.28
CA GLY A 285 -5.29 -5.82 6.25
C GLY A 285 -5.02 -5.48 7.72
N VAL A 286 -3.82 -4.97 8.07
CA VAL A 286 -3.57 -4.48 9.43
C VAL A 286 -4.32 -3.17 9.66
N THR A 287 -4.33 -2.27 8.66
CA THR A 287 -5.04 -0.99 8.73
C THR A 287 -6.54 -1.21 8.97
N GLU A 288 -7.15 -2.14 8.24
CA GLU A 288 -8.57 -2.48 8.39
C GLU A 288 -8.92 -2.96 9.80
N ARG A 289 -8.03 -3.73 10.42
CA ARG A 289 -8.23 -4.29 11.77
C ARG A 289 -8.08 -3.27 12.90
N ILE A 290 -7.45 -2.14 12.66
CA ILE A 290 -7.19 -1.10 13.67
C ILE A 290 -7.82 0.25 13.32
N VAL A 291 -8.81 0.27 12.43
CA VAL A 291 -9.43 1.48 11.89
C VAL A 291 -9.99 2.39 12.98
N ASP A 292 -10.60 1.83 14.00
CA ASP A 292 -11.13 2.55 15.16
C ASP A 292 -10.01 3.23 15.99
N TYR A 293 -8.85 2.60 16.11
CA TYR A 293 -7.66 3.18 16.75
C TYR A 293 -7.03 4.29 15.89
N LEU A 294 -7.08 4.19 14.57
CA LEU A 294 -6.61 5.28 13.68
C LEU A 294 -7.44 6.56 13.88
N ARG A 295 -8.72 6.42 14.23
CA ARG A 295 -9.64 7.54 14.49
C ARG A 295 -9.55 8.12 15.90
N ARG A 296 -8.83 7.47 16.80
CA ARG A 296 -8.64 7.98 18.17
C ARG A 296 -7.95 9.35 18.16
N PRO A 297 -8.30 10.26 19.08
CA PRO A 297 -7.71 11.60 19.13
C PRO A 297 -6.18 11.62 19.11
N GLU A 298 -5.52 10.69 19.81
CA GLU A 298 -4.06 10.58 19.85
C GLU A 298 -3.45 10.17 18.52
N SER A 299 -4.10 9.30 17.74
CA SER A 299 -3.66 8.93 16.39
C SER A 299 -3.86 10.07 15.40
N VAL A 300 -4.97 10.79 15.50
CA VAL A 300 -5.25 12.00 14.71
C VAL A 300 -4.24 13.10 15.04
N ALA A 301 -3.96 13.32 16.34
CA ALA A 301 -2.95 14.26 16.79
C ALA A 301 -1.56 13.89 16.23
N ARG A 302 -1.24 12.58 16.21
CA ARG A 302 0.02 12.07 15.67
C ARG A 302 0.23 12.43 14.19
N PHE A 303 -0.84 12.44 13.38
CA PHE A 303 -0.81 12.91 12.01
C PHE A 303 -0.71 14.43 11.89
N ARG A 304 -1.54 15.18 12.64
CA ARG A 304 -1.71 16.63 12.48
C ARG A 304 -0.69 17.48 13.20
N GLU A 305 -0.21 17.04 14.37
CA GLU A 305 0.71 17.84 15.21
C GLU A 305 2.14 17.69 14.71
N ARG A 306 2.58 18.70 13.95
CA ARG A 306 3.89 18.79 13.29
C ARG A 306 4.65 20.06 13.73
N GLY A 307 4.46 20.49 14.98
CA GLY A 307 5.04 21.72 15.48
C GLY A 307 4.65 22.92 14.61
N PRO A 308 5.61 23.72 14.13
CA PRO A 308 5.30 24.87 13.27
C PRO A 308 4.59 24.53 11.97
N MET A 309 4.67 23.27 11.51
CA MET A 309 4.04 22.79 10.27
C MET A 309 2.68 22.13 10.48
N SER A 310 2.09 22.19 11.68
CA SER A 310 0.77 21.59 11.94
C SER A 310 -0.32 22.15 11.03
N GLY A 311 -0.26 23.44 10.69
CA GLY A 311 -1.19 24.06 9.74
C GLY A 311 -1.09 23.50 8.32
N TYR A 312 0.05 22.93 7.93
CA TYR A 312 0.26 22.36 6.59
C TYR A 312 -0.61 21.11 6.36
N LEU A 313 -0.69 20.20 7.36
CA LEU A 313 -1.49 18.99 7.29
C LEU A 313 -2.92 19.13 7.87
N ALA A 314 -3.31 20.31 8.34
CA ALA A 314 -4.58 20.51 9.06
C ALA A 314 -5.81 20.04 8.28
N ASN A 315 -5.81 20.21 6.96
CA ASN A 315 -6.90 19.86 6.06
C ASN A 315 -6.56 18.69 5.11
N CYS A 316 -5.43 18.00 5.30
CA CYS A 316 -5.07 16.85 4.50
C CYS A 316 -5.96 15.65 4.88
N PRO A 317 -6.74 15.08 3.96
CA PRO A 317 -7.61 13.95 4.26
C PRO A 317 -6.80 12.66 4.37
N VAL A 318 -7.28 11.75 5.23
CA VAL A 318 -6.79 10.36 5.31
C VAL A 318 -7.97 9.43 5.08
N ARG A 319 -7.86 8.55 4.10
CA ARG A 319 -8.89 7.57 3.74
C ARG A 319 -8.33 6.17 3.77
N LEU A 320 -9.17 5.18 4.01
CA LEU A 320 -8.87 3.76 3.88
C LEU A 320 -9.57 3.23 2.62
N MET A 321 -8.82 2.56 1.76
CA MET A 321 -9.35 1.90 0.56
C MET A 321 -9.81 0.48 0.90
N HIS A 322 -11.04 0.16 0.52
CA HIS A 322 -11.68 -1.14 0.66
C HIS A 322 -11.91 -1.79 -0.71
N ASP A 323 -10.88 -2.24 -1.35
CA ASP A 323 -11.00 -3.05 -2.55
C ASP A 323 -9.91 -4.13 -2.60
N PRO A 324 -10.28 -5.41 -2.45
CA PRO A 324 -9.31 -6.50 -2.55
C PRO A 324 -8.73 -6.67 -3.96
N GLU A 325 -9.36 -6.10 -4.99
CA GLU A 325 -8.91 -6.18 -6.38
C GLU A 325 -8.06 -4.96 -6.80
N ALA A 326 -7.91 -3.97 -5.92
CA ALA A 326 -7.17 -2.75 -6.20
C ALA A 326 -5.77 -2.98 -6.81
N PRO A 327 -4.92 -3.93 -6.33
CA PRO A 327 -3.63 -4.18 -6.98
C PRO A 327 -3.75 -4.68 -8.43
N LEU A 328 -4.78 -5.47 -8.75
CA LEU A 328 -5.03 -5.96 -10.12
C LEU A 328 -5.46 -4.81 -11.04
N ILE A 329 -6.41 -3.98 -10.57
CA ILE A 329 -6.87 -2.77 -11.26
C ILE A 329 -5.70 -1.81 -11.51
N GLY A 330 -4.86 -1.61 -10.49
CA GLY A 330 -3.69 -0.74 -10.59
C GLY A 330 -2.62 -1.26 -11.53
N ALA A 331 -2.40 -2.59 -11.57
CA ALA A 331 -1.48 -3.21 -12.52
C ALA A 331 -1.96 -3.00 -13.97
N ALA A 332 -3.26 -3.15 -14.23
CA ALA A 332 -3.86 -2.87 -15.53
C ALA A 332 -3.71 -1.40 -15.93
N ALA A 333 -4.04 -0.49 -15.02
CA ALA A 333 -3.94 0.95 -15.25
C ALA A 333 -2.50 1.43 -15.45
N TYR A 334 -1.53 0.80 -14.75
CA TYR A 334 -0.11 1.05 -14.95
C TYR A 334 0.33 0.62 -16.35
N TYR A 335 -0.03 -0.62 -16.76
CA TYR A 335 0.31 -1.15 -18.07
C TYR A 335 -0.25 -0.27 -19.19
N ALA A 336 -1.52 0.11 -19.11
CA ALA A 336 -2.18 0.95 -20.09
C ALA A 336 -1.48 2.31 -20.29
N GLN A 337 -0.97 2.91 -19.21
CA GLN A 337 -0.26 4.19 -19.28
C GLN A 337 1.14 4.06 -19.86
N GLU A 338 1.90 3.00 -19.55
CA GLU A 338 3.27 2.79 -20.04
C GLU A 338 3.30 2.46 -21.54
N THR A 339 2.28 1.81 -22.08
CA THR A 339 2.18 1.52 -23.52
C THR A 339 1.85 2.75 -24.38
N LEU A 340 1.57 3.90 -23.73
CA LEU A 340 1.26 5.16 -24.42
C LEU A 340 2.46 6.12 -24.56
N LYS A 341 3.60 5.78 -23.94
CA LYS A 341 4.86 6.54 -24.04
C LYS A 341 5.67 6.04 -25.22
#